data_487a3af717b490a09998f6e1494bc615
#
_entry.id   487a3af717b490a09998f6e1494bc615
#
_cell.length_a   1.000
_cell.length_b   1.000
_cell.length_c   1.000
_cell.angle_alpha   90.00
_cell.angle_beta   90.00
_cell.angle_gamma   90.00
#
_symmetry.space_group_name_H-M   'P 1'
#
loop_
_entity.id
_entity.type
_entity.pdbx_description
1 polymer ?
#
loop_
_entity_poly.entity_id
_entity_poly.type
_entity_poly.pdbx_seq_one_letter_code
_entity_poly.pdbx_strand_id
1 'polypeptide(L)'
;MSAPQVLLTGGTGHIGFRTLREALEQGYTVRAVVRSTEKGDSIRKNAALNHIENLESKLSFVVIPDLLAPDAFDAALSGIKYIIHIASPLIGTVSGDLEEGFVKPAVEGTLSVLKSAKKVGGVKKIVITSSAVAVIPTGVLGGLQKGDKTYTAADRADDIPAPYPNESVAYVASKIAALKAAEAWVAKEKPHFDVIHIHPSYVGGRNDQTRSIADFVYGTNSYFLSVVLGQSSTESRLASYVHVDDVAKAHVGSLSPSITGNQSFLLSNTGDEAAWEDAKQIVARHFPEAVKQGLLPNNGTQPSEFATLDIKKTEDTFGKLQDFEAIVVGITKHYLELK
;
A
#
# COMPACT_ATOMS: atom_id res chain seq x y z
N MET A 1 -15.11 -14.96 -23.88
CA MET A 1 -15.61 -14.12 -22.76
C MET A 1 -14.69 -12.93 -22.64
N SER A 2 -15.23 -11.72 -22.49
CA SER A 2 -14.41 -10.52 -22.24
C SER A 2 -13.65 -10.67 -20.92
N ALA A 3 -12.42 -10.15 -20.86
CA ALA A 3 -11.62 -10.15 -19.63
C ALA A 3 -12.38 -9.47 -18.48
N PRO A 4 -12.31 -9.98 -17.24
CA PRO A 4 -13.01 -9.38 -16.12
C PRO A 4 -12.51 -7.97 -15.84
N GLN A 5 -13.43 -7.03 -15.61
CA GLN A 5 -13.12 -5.62 -15.42
C GLN A 5 -12.91 -5.27 -13.95
N VAL A 6 -11.79 -4.62 -13.65
CA VAL A 6 -11.40 -4.14 -12.33
C VAL A 6 -11.50 -2.62 -12.28
N LEU A 7 -12.18 -2.07 -11.28
CA LEU A 7 -12.04 -0.66 -10.92
C LEU A 7 -10.87 -0.54 -9.94
N LEU A 8 -9.91 0.33 -10.22
CA LEU A 8 -8.75 0.56 -9.36
C LEU A 8 -8.66 2.02 -8.95
N THR A 9 -8.60 2.30 -7.65
CA THR A 9 -8.34 3.62 -7.11
C THR A 9 -6.90 3.74 -6.64
N GLY A 10 -6.33 4.94 -6.66
CA GLY A 10 -4.95 5.17 -6.19
C GLY A 10 -3.86 4.75 -7.17
N GLY A 11 -4.18 4.52 -8.45
CA GLY A 11 -3.24 4.06 -9.48
C GLY A 11 -2.07 5.00 -9.78
N THR A 12 -2.07 6.22 -9.27
CA THR A 12 -0.97 7.18 -9.39
C THR A 12 0.07 7.07 -8.27
N GLY A 13 -0.18 6.26 -7.24
CA GLY A 13 0.74 6.05 -6.11
C GLY A 13 1.61 4.80 -6.30
N HIS A 14 2.58 4.60 -5.40
CA HIS A 14 3.55 3.50 -5.42
C HIS A 14 2.87 2.12 -5.51
N ILE A 15 2.06 1.77 -4.49
CA ILE A 15 1.33 0.50 -4.46
C ILE A 15 0.33 0.42 -5.62
N GLY A 16 -0.42 1.50 -5.85
CA GLY A 16 -1.50 1.50 -6.83
C GLY A 16 -1.02 1.31 -8.27
N PHE A 17 0.09 1.94 -8.66
CA PHE A 17 0.64 1.76 -10.00
C PHE A 17 1.18 0.34 -10.21
N ARG A 18 1.88 -0.22 -9.21
CA ARG A 18 2.37 -1.59 -9.32
C ARG A 18 1.22 -2.61 -9.37
N THR A 19 0.15 -2.36 -8.60
CA THR A 19 -1.07 -3.18 -8.62
C THR A 19 -1.81 -3.07 -9.97
N LEU A 20 -1.89 -1.86 -10.55
CA LEU A 20 -2.46 -1.64 -11.87
C LEU A 20 -1.71 -2.45 -12.93
N ARG A 21 -0.38 -2.37 -12.92
CA ARG A 21 0.49 -3.12 -13.83
C ARG A 21 0.30 -4.63 -13.64
N GLU A 22 0.31 -5.13 -12.40
CA GLU A 22 0.07 -6.54 -12.06
C GLU A 22 -1.28 -7.05 -12.60
N ALA A 23 -2.35 -6.26 -12.43
CA ALA A 23 -3.67 -6.63 -12.92
C ALA A 23 -3.68 -6.75 -14.46
N LEU A 24 -3.04 -5.82 -15.16
CA LEU A 24 -2.91 -5.86 -16.63
C LEU A 24 -2.07 -7.06 -17.10
N GLU A 25 -0.96 -7.36 -16.41
CA GLU A 25 -0.08 -8.52 -16.68
C GLU A 25 -0.82 -9.83 -16.48
N GLN A 26 -1.73 -9.92 -15.50
CA GLN A 26 -2.58 -11.09 -15.28
C GLN A 26 -3.82 -11.15 -16.18
N GLY A 27 -3.94 -10.24 -17.17
CA GLY A 27 -4.97 -10.28 -18.20
C GLY A 27 -6.30 -9.63 -17.81
N TYR A 28 -6.37 -8.92 -16.69
CA TYR A 28 -7.55 -8.10 -16.37
C TYR A 28 -7.62 -6.86 -17.27
N THR A 29 -8.84 -6.37 -17.51
CA THR A 29 -9.05 -5.02 -17.98
C THR A 29 -9.25 -4.10 -16.76
N VAL A 30 -8.60 -2.94 -16.78
CA VAL A 30 -8.59 -2.02 -15.63
C VAL A 30 -9.25 -0.70 -16.03
N ARG A 31 -10.21 -0.26 -15.21
CA ARG A 31 -10.70 1.11 -15.19
C ARG A 31 -10.07 1.82 -13.98
N ALA A 32 -9.06 2.65 -14.24
CA ALA A 32 -8.38 3.37 -13.17
C ALA A 32 -9.11 4.69 -12.86
N VAL A 33 -9.38 4.92 -11.58
CA VAL A 33 -9.93 6.19 -11.08
C VAL A 33 -8.79 7.18 -10.94
N VAL A 34 -8.93 8.34 -11.54
CA VAL A 34 -7.98 9.45 -11.49
C VAL A 34 -8.68 10.75 -11.11
N ARG A 35 -7.93 11.70 -10.53
CA ARG A 35 -8.47 13.02 -10.17
C ARG A 35 -8.59 13.99 -11.35
N SER A 36 -7.82 13.74 -12.41
CA SER A 36 -7.86 14.55 -13.65
C SER A 36 -7.40 13.72 -14.85
N THR A 37 -7.70 14.18 -16.05
CA THR A 37 -7.30 13.55 -17.31
C THR A 37 -5.77 13.45 -17.42
N GLU A 38 -5.03 14.50 -17.02
CA GLU A 38 -3.57 14.55 -17.07
C GLU A 38 -2.93 13.43 -16.23
N LYS A 39 -3.56 13.09 -15.08
CA LYS A 39 -3.12 11.95 -14.27
C LYS A 39 -3.32 10.62 -14.98
N GLY A 40 -4.42 10.46 -15.71
CA GLY A 40 -4.65 9.28 -16.56
C GLY A 40 -3.62 9.17 -17.68
N ASP A 41 -3.36 10.26 -18.38
CA ASP A 41 -2.35 10.34 -19.44
C ASP A 41 -0.94 10.03 -18.92
N SER A 42 -0.62 10.51 -17.71
CA SER A 42 0.66 10.21 -17.06
C SER A 42 0.84 8.72 -16.78
N ILE A 43 -0.21 8.03 -16.33
CA ILE A 43 -0.18 6.58 -16.15
C ILE A 43 0.02 5.89 -17.50
N ARG A 44 -0.78 6.21 -18.51
CA ARG A 44 -0.75 5.57 -19.83
C ARG A 44 0.62 5.67 -20.51
N LYS A 45 1.28 6.83 -20.38
CA LYS A 45 2.60 7.11 -20.96
C LYS A 45 3.77 6.55 -20.14
N ASN A 46 3.52 5.85 -19.04
CA ASN A 46 4.61 5.32 -18.22
C ASN A 46 5.28 4.14 -18.93
N ALA A 47 6.61 4.22 -19.08
CA ALA A 47 7.39 3.23 -19.80
C ALA A 47 7.29 1.80 -19.19
N ALA A 48 6.97 1.69 -17.89
CA ALA A 48 6.75 0.41 -17.25
C ALA A 48 5.53 -0.37 -17.78
N LEU A 49 4.68 0.27 -18.58
CA LEU A 49 3.52 -0.37 -19.24
C LEU A 49 3.77 -0.72 -20.71
N ASN A 50 4.92 -0.36 -21.31
CA ASN A 50 5.19 -0.55 -22.73
C ASN A 50 5.16 -2.00 -23.20
N HIS A 51 5.37 -2.96 -22.29
CA HIS A 51 5.33 -4.39 -22.58
C HIS A 51 3.90 -4.97 -22.57
N ILE A 52 2.91 -4.21 -22.15
CA ILE A 52 1.51 -4.66 -22.09
C ILE A 52 0.91 -4.59 -23.50
N GLU A 53 0.66 -5.74 -24.07
CA GLU A 53 0.01 -5.81 -25.38
C GLU A 53 -1.42 -5.30 -25.33
N ASN A 54 -1.81 -4.51 -26.35
CA ASN A 54 -3.13 -3.93 -26.49
C ASN A 54 -3.56 -3.07 -25.29
N LEU A 55 -2.62 -2.30 -24.70
CA LEU A 55 -2.84 -1.47 -23.52
C LEU A 55 -4.09 -0.57 -23.67
N GLU A 56 -4.32 0.02 -24.85
CA GLU A 56 -5.45 0.92 -25.13
C GLU A 56 -6.82 0.26 -24.91
N SER A 57 -6.93 -1.04 -25.17
CA SER A 57 -8.17 -1.80 -24.94
C SER A 57 -8.30 -2.35 -23.52
N LYS A 58 -7.18 -2.47 -22.80
CA LYS A 58 -7.14 -3.04 -21.46
C LYS A 58 -7.17 -2.00 -20.34
N LEU A 59 -6.78 -0.74 -20.62
CA LEU A 59 -6.69 0.33 -19.64
C LEU A 59 -7.56 1.52 -20.03
N SER A 60 -8.55 1.81 -19.21
CA SER A 60 -9.41 2.98 -19.31
C SER A 60 -9.33 3.83 -18.05
N PHE A 61 -9.74 5.09 -18.15
CA PHE A 61 -9.76 6.00 -17.00
C PHE A 61 -11.16 6.57 -16.80
N VAL A 62 -11.48 6.81 -15.53
CA VAL A 62 -12.63 7.60 -15.11
C VAL A 62 -12.16 8.71 -14.19
N VAL A 63 -12.59 9.93 -14.48
CA VAL A 63 -12.22 11.09 -13.66
C VAL A 63 -13.23 11.23 -12.54
N ILE A 64 -12.77 11.08 -11.31
CA ILE A 64 -13.50 11.36 -10.06
C ILE A 64 -12.63 12.31 -9.24
N PRO A 65 -12.89 13.63 -9.33
CA PRO A 65 -12.07 14.64 -8.65
C PRO A 65 -12.15 14.54 -7.12
N ASP A 66 -13.34 14.20 -6.62
CA ASP A 66 -13.61 14.02 -5.18
C ASP A 66 -14.28 12.67 -4.93
N LEU A 67 -13.56 11.78 -4.23
CA LEU A 67 -14.05 10.45 -3.87
C LEU A 67 -15.10 10.47 -2.76
N LEU A 68 -15.25 11.62 -2.07
CA LEU A 68 -16.22 11.81 -0.99
C LEU A 68 -17.55 12.38 -1.49
N ALA A 69 -17.60 12.82 -2.75
CA ALA A 69 -18.85 13.32 -3.32
C ALA A 69 -19.95 12.25 -3.28
N PRO A 70 -21.20 12.63 -3.06
CA PRO A 70 -22.32 11.68 -3.11
C PRO A 70 -22.32 10.89 -4.42
N ASP A 71 -22.50 9.58 -4.33
CA ASP A 71 -22.60 8.66 -5.47
C ASP A 71 -21.39 8.70 -6.44
N ALA A 72 -20.22 9.14 -5.96
CA ALA A 72 -19.02 9.38 -6.78
C ALA A 72 -18.61 8.19 -7.65
N PHE A 73 -18.86 6.96 -7.21
CA PHE A 73 -18.47 5.75 -7.93
C PHE A 73 -19.57 5.14 -8.78
N ASP A 74 -20.84 5.56 -8.63
CA ASP A 74 -21.99 4.86 -9.24
C ASP A 74 -21.81 4.68 -10.77
N ALA A 75 -21.53 5.75 -11.48
CA ALA A 75 -21.33 5.69 -12.93
C ALA A 75 -20.06 4.88 -13.31
N ALA A 76 -19.04 4.92 -12.47
CA ALA A 76 -17.78 4.24 -12.71
C ALA A 76 -17.88 2.71 -12.58
N LEU A 77 -18.93 2.20 -11.90
CA LEU A 77 -19.10 0.78 -11.60
C LEU A 77 -19.83 0.00 -12.69
N SER A 78 -20.31 0.64 -13.75
CA SER A 78 -20.97 -0.06 -14.86
C SER A 78 -20.03 -1.10 -15.50
N GLY A 79 -20.40 -2.38 -15.48
CA GLY A 79 -19.64 -3.51 -16.02
C GLY A 79 -18.48 -3.98 -15.14
N ILE A 80 -18.24 -3.36 -13.98
CA ILE A 80 -17.18 -3.73 -13.05
C ILE A 80 -17.54 -5.04 -12.32
N LYS A 81 -16.57 -5.95 -12.23
CA LYS A 81 -16.66 -7.21 -11.48
C LYS A 81 -15.92 -7.14 -10.16
N TYR A 82 -14.82 -6.42 -10.12
CA TYR A 82 -13.91 -6.34 -8.97
C TYR A 82 -13.51 -4.90 -8.71
N ILE A 83 -13.27 -4.58 -7.44
CA ILE A 83 -12.74 -3.28 -7.04
C ILE A 83 -11.46 -3.50 -6.25
N ILE A 84 -10.40 -2.76 -6.57
CA ILE A 84 -9.20 -2.64 -5.74
C ILE A 84 -9.11 -1.18 -5.28
N HIS A 85 -9.35 -0.96 -3.99
CA HIS A 85 -9.39 0.37 -3.38
C HIS A 85 -8.11 0.64 -2.61
N ILE A 86 -7.20 1.43 -3.20
CA ILE A 86 -5.89 1.77 -2.64
C ILE A 86 -5.83 3.24 -2.21
N ALA A 87 -6.62 4.11 -2.85
CA ALA A 87 -6.64 5.54 -2.56
C ALA A 87 -6.92 5.81 -1.08
N SER A 88 -6.07 6.60 -0.46
CA SER A 88 -6.18 7.04 0.94
C SER A 88 -5.35 8.30 1.13
N PRO A 89 -5.66 9.18 2.09
CA PRO A 89 -4.76 10.26 2.49
C PRO A 89 -3.38 9.73 2.90
N LEU A 90 -2.33 10.48 2.59
CA LEU A 90 -0.95 10.12 2.91
C LEU A 90 -0.27 11.25 3.68
N ILE A 91 0.68 10.89 4.55
CA ILE A 91 1.53 11.82 5.29
C ILE A 91 2.24 12.76 4.29
N GLY A 92 2.29 14.04 4.61
CA GLY A 92 2.87 15.10 3.75
C GLY A 92 1.92 15.60 2.65
N THR A 93 0.66 15.14 2.60
CA THR A 93 -0.33 15.58 1.61
C THR A 93 -1.50 16.37 2.21
N VAL A 94 -1.53 16.48 3.53
CA VAL A 94 -2.62 17.11 4.29
C VAL A 94 -2.11 18.41 4.94
N SER A 95 -2.92 19.44 4.94
CA SER A 95 -2.67 20.70 5.65
C SER A 95 -3.89 21.08 6.47
N GLY A 96 -3.69 21.65 7.65
CA GLY A 96 -4.76 22.10 8.53
C GLY A 96 -5.24 21.05 9.52
N ASP A 97 -6.55 20.88 9.65
CA ASP A 97 -7.16 19.94 10.61
C ASP A 97 -6.89 18.50 10.22
N LEU A 98 -6.27 17.75 11.15
CA LEU A 98 -5.84 16.37 10.89
C LEU A 98 -7.01 15.38 10.89
N GLU A 99 -8.10 15.65 11.60
CA GLU A 99 -9.33 14.84 11.54
C GLU A 99 -9.97 14.96 10.15
N GLU A 100 -10.15 16.21 9.67
CA GLU A 100 -10.73 16.50 8.36
C GLU A 100 -9.82 16.06 7.19
N GLY A 101 -8.50 16.06 7.40
CA GLY A 101 -7.54 15.70 6.35
C GLY A 101 -7.19 14.23 6.26
N PHE A 102 -7.25 13.48 7.36
CA PHE A 102 -6.89 12.05 7.39
C PHE A 102 -8.04 11.12 7.72
N VAL A 103 -8.66 11.28 8.90
CA VAL A 103 -9.59 10.27 9.43
C VAL A 103 -10.88 10.26 8.65
N LYS A 104 -11.51 11.39 8.51
CA LYS A 104 -12.78 11.52 7.80
C LYS A 104 -12.68 11.07 6.34
N PRO A 105 -11.71 11.53 5.52
CA PRO A 105 -11.57 11.05 4.14
C PRO A 105 -11.24 9.56 4.03
N ALA A 106 -10.48 8.99 4.97
CA ALA A 106 -10.18 7.56 4.93
C ALA A 106 -11.44 6.71 5.21
N VAL A 107 -12.24 7.10 6.20
CA VAL A 107 -13.50 6.44 6.55
C VAL A 107 -14.54 6.61 5.44
N GLU A 108 -14.83 7.87 5.07
CA GLU A 108 -15.89 8.18 4.11
C GLU A 108 -15.56 7.68 2.71
N GLY A 109 -14.30 7.78 2.27
CA GLY A 109 -13.85 7.26 0.98
C GLY A 109 -14.01 5.74 0.87
N THR A 110 -13.65 5.01 1.94
CA THR A 110 -13.86 3.56 2.01
C THR A 110 -15.35 3.21 1.99
N LEU A 111 -16.17 3.89 2.79
CA LEU A 111 -17.61 3.64 2.83
C LEU A 111 -18.31 4.05 1.52
N SER A 112 -17.84 5.09 0.82
CA SER A 112 -18.39 5.52 -0.46
C SER A 112 -18.30 4.41 -1.52
N VAL A 113 -17.13 3.78 -1.64
CA VAL A 113 -16.93 2.63 -2.55
C VAL A 113 -17.86 1.46 -2.20
N LEU A 114 -17.96 1.11 -0.92
CA LEU A 114 -18.80 0.01 -0.46
C LEU A 114 -20.30 0.27 -0.72
N LYS A 115 -20.78 1.48 -0.43
CA LYS A 115 -22.16 1.90 -0.65
C LYS A 115 -22.52 1.89 -2.13
N SER A 116 -21.69 2.49 -2.99
CA SER A 116 -21.89 2.49 -4.44
C SER A 116 -21.91 1.07 -5.01
N ALA A 117 -20.98 0.21 -4.60
CA ALA A 117 -20.95 -1.18 -5.04
C ALA A 117 -22.22 -1.97 -4.66
N LYS A 118 -22.75 -1.74 -3.44
CA LYS A 118 -24.03 -2.34 -3.02
C LYS A 118 -25.20 -1.80 -3.83
N LYS A 119 -25.26 -0.49 -4.09
CA LYS A 119 -26.33 0.20 -4.82
C LYS A 119 -26.39 -0.22 -6.29
N VAL A 120 -25.23 -0.22 -6.98
CA VAL A 120 -25.17 -0.49 -8.43
C VAL A 120 -25.32 -2.00 -8.71
N GLY A 121 -24.77 -2.85 -7.85
CA GLY A 121 -24.77 -4.31 -8.04
C GLY A 121 -23.68 -4.76 -9.02
N GLY A 122 -23.61 -6.07 -9.28
CA GLY A 122 -22.69 -6.67 -10.25
C GLY A 122 -21.26 -6.92 -9.74
N VAL A 123 -20.78 -6.16 -8.76
CA VAL A 123 -19.48 -6.37 -8.10
C VAL A 123 -19.50 -7.69 -7.33
N LYS A 124 -18.43 -8.46 -7.43
CA LYS A 124 -18.26 -9.75 -6.75
C LYS A 124 -17.32 -9.67 -5.56
N LYS A 125 -16.33 -8.79 -5.64
CA LYS A 125 -15.30 -8.66 -4.60
C LYS A 125 -14.71 -7.27 -4.58
N ILE A 126 -14.40 -6.79 -3.38
CA ILE A 126 -13.69 -5.53 -3.12
C ILE A 126 -12.46 -5.84 -2.30
N VAL A 127 -11.28 -5.44 -2.78
CA VAL A 127 -10.00 -5.53 -2.06
C VAL A 127 -9.60 -4.13 -1.61
N ILE A 128 -9.41 -3.95 -0.30
CA ILE A 128 -9.13 -2.65 0.32
C ILE A 128 -7.72 -2.67 0.91
N THR A 129 -6.92 -1.69 0.56
CA THR A 129 -5.62 -1.47 1.21
C THR A 129 -5.83 -0.81 2.56
N SER A 130 -5.64 -1.58 3.61
CA SER A 130 -5.52 -1.12 4.98
C SER A 130 -4.04 -0.89 5.32
N SER A 131 -3.59 -1.20 6.53
CA SER A 131 -2.19 -1.14 6.95
C SER A 131 -1.95 -2.05 8.16
N ALA A 132 -0.72 -2.50 8.35
CA ALA A 132 -0.30 -3.18 9.57
C ALA A 132 -0.56 -2.33 10.83
N VAL A 133 -0.52 -0.99 10.72
CA VAL A 133 -0.83 -0.07 11.82
C VAL A 133 -2.29 -0.17 12.31
N ALA A 134 -3.19 -0.75 11.53
CA ALA A 134 -4.57 -0.97 11.95
C ALA A 134 -4.76 -2.27 12.76
N VAL A 135 -3.76 -3.15 12.77
CA VAL A 135 -3.81 -4.45 13.45
C VAL A 135 -2.75 -4.57 14.55
N ILE A 136 -1.65 -3.81 14.48
CA ILE A 136 -0.57 -3.79 15.48
C ILE A 136 -0.75 -2.53 16.34
N PRO A 137 -0.79 -2.64 17.68
CA PRO A 137 -0.90 -1.49 18.57
C PRO A 137 0.22 -0.46 18.37
N THR A 138 -0.12 0.82 18.46
CA THR A 138 0.82 1.94 18.26
C THR A 138 2.02 1.93 19.19
N GLY A 139 1.85 1.48 20.44
CA GLY A 139 2.95 1.34 21.38
C GLY A 139 4.01 0.33 20.92
N VAL A 140 3.59 -0.73 20.23
CA VAL A 140 4.51 -1.73 19.64
C VAL A 140 5.18 -1.17 18.39
N LEU A 141 4.42 -0.45 17.54
CA LEU A 141 4.96 0.18 16.32
C LEU A 141 6.03 1.24 16.61
N GLY A 142 5.91 1.95 17.73
CA GLY A 142 6.84 2.98 18.16
C GLY A 142 7.96 2.51 19.10
N GLY A 143 8.08 1.18 19.33
CA GLY A 143 9.10 0.64 20.25
C GLY A 143 8.87 0.99 21.74
N LEU A 144 7.70 1.54 22.09
CA LEU A 144 7.36 1.94 23.45
C LEU A 144 6.90 0.76 24.33
N GLN A 145 6.49 -0.34 23.70
CA GLN A 145 6.07 -1.58 24.35
C GLN A 145 6.72 -2.76 23.67
N LYS A 146 7.29 -3.66 24.46
CA LYS A 146 7.78 -4.93 23.94
C LYS A 146 6.56 -5.79 23.58
N GLY A 147 6.47 -6.20 22.33
CA GLY A 147 5.38 -7.09 21.90
C GLY A 147 5.66 -8.51 22.36
N ASP A 148 5.06 -8.93 23.48
CA ASP A 148 5.12 -10.33 23.95
C ASP A 148 4.11 -11.23 23.23
N LYS A 149 3.33 -10.65 22.30
CA LYS A 149 2.26 -11.32 21.56
C LYS A 149 2.63 -11.45 20.09
N THR A 150 2.23 -12.56 19.48
CA THR A 150 2.21 -12.71 18.02
C THR A 150 0.97 -12.01 17.46
N TYR A 151 1.18 -11.04 16.58
CA TYR A 151 0.08 -10.30 15.92
C TYR A 151 -0.27 -10.97 14.59
N THR A 152 -1.55 -10.99 14.27
CA THR A 152 -2.13 -11.62 13.10
C THR A 152 -2.98 -10.63 12.29
N ALA A 153 -3.42 -11.00 11.10
CA ALA A 153 -4.39 -10.21 10.34
C ALA A 153 -5.78 -10.08 11.02
N ALA A 154 -6.06 -10.88 12.05
CA ALA A 154 -7.31 -10.84 12.80
C ALA A 154 -7.29 -9.86 13.97
N ASP A 155 -6.12 -9.39 14.38
CA ASP A 155 -5.99 -8.40 15.44
C ASP A 155 -6.52 -7.02 15.01
N ARG A 156 -6.87 -6.20 15.99
CA ARG A 156 -7.32 -4.81 15.78
C ARG A 156 -6.66 -3.92 16.80
N ALA A 157 -6.03 -2.85 16.30
CA ALA A 157 -5.49 -1.82 17.17
C ALA A 157 -6.61 -1.00 17.83
N ASP A 158 -6.31 -0.44 19.00
CA ASP A 158 -7.24 0.43 19.71
C ASP A 158 -7.43 1.76 18.99
N ASP A 159 -8.60 2.38 19.19
CA ASP A 159 -8.89 3.70 18.63
C ASP A 159 -7.97 4.77 19.24
N ILE A 160 -7.54 5.70 18.41
CA ILE A 160 -6.78 6.85 18.84
C ILE A 160 -7.69 8.07 18.74
N PRO A 161 -8.07 8.68 19.89
CA PRO A 161 -8.96 9.84 19.89
C PRO A 161 -8.24 11.11 19.44
N ALA A 162 -8.97 12.04 18.82
CA ALA A 162 -8.51 13.40 18.60
C ALA A 162 -8.35 14.15 19.94
N PRO A 163 -7.53 15.23 20.00
CA PRO A 163 -6.72 15.77 18.91
C PRO A 163 -5.43 14.97 18.67
N TYR A 164 -5.00 14.88 17.41
CA TYR A 164 -3.76 14.18 17.05
C TYR A 164 -2.56 15.10 17.15
N PRO A 165 -1.43 14.64 17.74
CA PRO A 165 -0.24 15.47 17.94
C PRO A 165 0.51 15.77 16.63
N ASN A 166 0.37 14.92 15.61
CA ASN A 166 1.02 15.06 14.31
C ASN A 166 0.36 14.19 13.25
N GLU A 167 0.76 14.36 11.98
CA GLU A 167 0.24 13.62 10.84
C GLU A 167 0.44 12.09 10.93
N SER A 168 1.54 11.63 11.53
CA SER A 168 1.81 10.20 11.68
C SER A 168 0.78 9.52 12.57
N VAL A 169 0.43 10.16 13.70
CA VAL A 169 -0.62 9.64 14.61
C VAL A 169 -2.00 9.72 13.97
N ALA A 170 -2.31 10.81 13.28
CA ALA A 170 -3.57 10.95 12.55
C ALA A 170 -3.71 9.93 11.41
N TYR A 171 -2.62 9.64 10.71
CA TYR A 171 -2.57 8.56 9.71
C TYR A 171 -2.89 7.19 10.32
N VAL A 172 -2.25 6.84 11.46
CA VAL A 172 -2.55 5.58 12.18
C VAL A 172 -4.02 5.54 12.59
N ALA A 173 -4.54 6.61 13.22
CA ALA A 173 -5.95 6.73 13.59
C ALA A 173 -6.87 6.54 12.38
N SER A 174 -6.54 7.12 11.23
CA SER A 174 -7.31 7.00 10.00
C SER A 174 -7.41 5.56 9.49
N LYS A 175 -6.32 4.79 9.57
CA LYS A 175 -6.29 3.39 9.13
C LYS A 175 -7.08 2.48 10.06
N ILE A 176 -7.00 2.72 11.37
CA ILE A 176 -7.81 2.01 12.39
C ILE A 176 -9.29 2.31 12.16
N ALA A 177 -9.67 3.57 12.07
CA ALA A 177 -11.06 3.99 11.92
C ALA A 177 -11.68 3.49 10.61
N ALA A 178 -10.95 3.58 9.49
CA ALA A 178 -11.43 3.11 8.19
C ALA A 178 -11.66 1.58 8.17
N LEU A 179 -10.74 0.80 8.76
CA LEU A 179 -10.89 -0.65 8.86
C LEU A 179 -12.15 -1.01 9.68
N LYS A 180 -12.27 -0.46 10.89
CA LYS A 180 -13.40 -0.71 11.79
C LYS A 180 -14.74 -0.28 11.16
N ALA A 181 -14.77 0.88 10.50
CA ALA A 181 -15.96 1.37 9.81
C ALA A 181 -16.39 0.44 8.66
N ALA A 182 -15.43 -0.05 7.86
CA ALA A 182 -15.71 -0.99 6.78
C ALA A 182 -16.25 -2.31 7.32
N GLU A 183 -15.64 -2.88 8.34
CA GLU A 183 -16.08 -4.13 8.98
C GLU A 183 -17.48 -4.00 9.60
N ALA A 184 -17.72 -2.91 10.34
CA ALA A 184 -19.03 -2.63 10.92
C ALA A 184 -20.12 -2.47 9.84
N TRP A 185 -19.79 -1.76 8.74
CA TRP A 185 -20.70 -1.61 7.62
C TRP A 185 -21.02 -2.95 6.95
N VAL A 186 -20.00 -3.79 6.69
CA VAL A 186 -20.18 -5.12 6.09
C VAL A 186 -21.03 -6.01 6.99
N ALA A 187 -20.79 -6.02 8.29
CA ALA A 187 -21.56 -6.81 9.26
C ALA A 187 -23.05 -6.38 9.30
N LYS A 188 -23.31 -5.06 9.23
CA LYS A 188 -24.66 -4.50 9.24
C LYS A 188 -25.38 -4.71 7.91
N GLU A 189 -24.75 -4.35 6.82
CA GLU A 189 -25.39 -4.25 5.50
C GLU A 189 -25.42 -5.57 4.73
N LYS A 190 -24.61 -6.55 5.11
CA LYS A 190 -24.49 -7.89 4.52
C LYS A 190 -24.51 -7.85 2.99
N PRO A 191 -23.56 -7.15 2.35
CA PRO A 191 -23.55 -6.98 0.90
C PRO A 191 -23.42 -8.32 0.17
N HIS A 192 -23.75 -8.32 -1.12
CA HIS A 192 -23.69 -9.50 -1.99
C HIS A 192 -22.29 -9.81 -2.53
N PHE A 193 -21.27 -9.07 -2.10
CA PHE A 193 -19.86 -9.22 -2.49
C PHE A 193 -18.99 -9.47 -1.27
N ASP A 194 -17.84 -10.08 -1.49
CA ASP A 194 -16.80 -10.27 -0.48
C ASP A 194 -15.94 -9.02 -0.31
N VAL A 195 -15.48 -8.75 0.91
CA VAL A 195 -14.53 -7.68 1.21
C VAL A 195 -13.26 -8.27 1.79
N ILE A 196 -12.12 -7.97 1.12
CA ILE A 196 -10.79 -8.43 1.52
C ILE A 196 -9.97 -7.22 1.96
N HIS A 197 -9.38 -7.30 3.15
CA HIS A 197 -8.47 -6.28 3.66
C HIS A 197 -7.02 -6.76 3.54
N ILE A 198 -6.18 -5.94 2.91
CA ILE A 198 -4.74 -6.16 2.83
C ILE A 198 -4.06 -5.18 3.79
N HIS A 199 -3.28 -5.71 4.73
CA HIS A 199 -2.58 -4.94 5.76
C HIS A 199 -1.07 -4.97 5.52
N PRO A 200 -0.52 -4.17 4.60
CA PRO A 200 0.92 -4.11 4.40
C PRO A 200 1.60 -3.36 5.54
N SER A 201 2.81 -3.78 5.90
CA SER A 201 3.76 -3.03 6.70
C SER A 201 4.49 -1.97 5.85
N TYR A 202 5.72 -1.56 6.19
CA TYR A 202 6.46 -0.61 5.36
C TYR A 202 6.70 -1.20 3.96
N VAL A 203 6.06 -0.60 2.94
CA VAL A 203 6.16 -1.09 1.56
C VAL A 203 7.38 -0.48 0.90
N GLY A 204 8.32 -1.33 0.50
CA GLY A 204 9.52 -0.93 -0.22
C GLY A 204 9.63 -1.59 -1.59
N GLY A 205 10.48 -1.03 -2.44
CA GLY A 205 10.74 -1.54 -3.78
C GLY A 205 10.72 -0.43 -4.84
N ARG A 206 11.00 -0.82 -6.09
CA ARG A 206 10.99 0.11 -7.22
C ARG A 206 9.64 0.81 -7.35
N ASN A 207 9.67 2.14 -7.45
CA ASN A 207 8.47 2.95 -7.68
C ASN A 207 8.53 3.58 -9.08
N ASP A 208 7.87 2.97 -10.05
CA ASP A 208 7.86 3.43 -11.44
C ASP A 208 7.14 4.80 -11.64
N GLN A 209 6.58 5.38 -10.60
CA GLN A 209 6.05 6.76 -10.60
C GLN A 209 7.11 7.80 -10.18
N THR A 210 8.22 7.37 -9.58
CA THR A 210 9.35 8.23 -9.22
C THR A 210 10.12 8.64 -10.48
N ARG A 211 10.34 9.93 -10.65
CA ARG A 211 10.98 10.51 -11.85
C ARG A 211 12.23 11.26 -11.56
N SER A 212 12.49 11.55 -10.30
CA SER A 212 13.67 12.32 -9.85
C SER A 212 14.15 11.83 -8.48
N ILE A 213 15.40 12.14 -8.16
CA ILE A 213 15.97 11.86 -6.83
C ILE A 213 15.16 12.56 -5.73
N ALA A 214 14.62 13.75 -5.99
CA ALA A 214 13.82 14.50 -5.03
C ALA A 214 12.54 13.72 -4.60
N ASP A 215 12.02 12.85 -5.45
CA ASP A 215 10.83 12.06 -5.12
C ASP A 215 11.12 10.98 -4.06
N PHE A 216 12.39 10.58 -3.87
CA PHE A 216 12.77 9.59 -2.86
C PHE A 216 12.70 10.09 -1.41
N VAL A 217 12.54 11.38 -1.17
CA VAL A 217 12.35 11.92 0.19
C VAL A 217 10.93 11.67 0.71
N TYR A 218 10.02 11.26 -0.17
CA TYR A 218 8.64 10.98 0.17
C TYR A 218 8.32 9.49 0.17
N GLY A 219 7.35 9.11 1.01
CA GLY A 219 6.86 7.74 1.10
C GLY A 219 7.84 6.78 1.80
N THR A 220 7.46 5.51 1.86
CA THR A 220 8.17 4.51 2.66
C THR A 220 9.55 4.12 2.11
N ASN A 221 9.81 4.31 0.81
CA ASN A 221 11.15 4.09 0.24
C ASN A 221 12.23 4.96 0.88
N SER A 222 11.88 6.16 1.39
CA SER A 222 12.82 7.02 2.10
C SER A 222 13.37 6.37 3.37
N TYR A 223 12.58 5.54 4.04
CA TYR A 223 13.02 4.84 5.26
C TYR A 223 14.10 3.80 4.96
N PHE A 224 13.96 3.05 3.86
CA PHE A 224 14.95 2.06 3.44
C PHE A 224 16.26 2.73 2.97
N LEU A 225 16.17 3.89 2.33
CA LEU A 225 17.35 4.62 1.87
C LEU A 225 18.00 5.49 2.95
N SER A 226 17.31 5.78 4.07
CA SER A 226 17.81 6.73 5.08
C SER A 226 19.23 6.42 5.54
N VAL A 227 19.49 5.17 5.97
CA VAL A 227 20.83 4.75 6.44
C VAL A 227 21.86 4.68 5.31
N VAL A 228 21.40 4.32 4.10
CA VAL A 228 22.24 4.25 2.90
C VAL A 228 22.69 5.65 2.45
N LEU A 229 21.81 6.65 2.61
CA LEU A 229 22.09 8.05 2.28
C LEU A 229 22.71 8.84 3.44
N GLY A 230 23.13 8.16 4.51
CA GLY A 230 23.85 8.77 5.63
C GLY A 230 22.98 9.50 6.66
N GLN A 231 21.66 9.28 6.63
CA GLN A 231 20.77 9.86 7.64
C GLN A 231 20.81 9.01 8.92
N SER A 232 20.76 9.67 10.08
CA SER A 232 20.80 9.01 11.38
C SER A 232 19.61 9.40 12.23
N SER A 233 19.06 8.42 12.95
CA SER A 233 18.02 8.56 13.95
C SER A 233 18.46 7.91 15.24
N THR A 234 18.04 8.47 16.37
CA THR A 234 18.17 7.86 17.70
C THR A 234 16.88 7.16 18.14
N GLU A 235 15.77 7.41 17.43
CA GLU A 235 14.49 6.79 17.71
C GLU A 235 14.40 5.43 17.02
N SER A 236 13.96 4.42 17.77
CA SER A 236 13.73 3.08 17.23
C SER A 236 12.56 3.06 16.27
N ARG A 237 12.63 2.19 15.25
CA ARG A 237 11.55 1.92 14.31
C ARG A 237 11.31 0.43 14.19
N LEU A 238 10.05 0.01 14.16
CA LEU A 238 9.71 -1.40 13.92
C LEU A 238 10.28 -1.86 12.57
N ALA A 239 11.09 -2.92 12.60
CA ALA A 239 11.61 -3.60 11.41
C ALA A 239 10.53 -4.55 10.87
N SER A 240 9.63 -3.99 10.07
CA SER A 240 8.47 -4.68 9.52
C SER A 240 8.24 -4.14 8.12
N TYR A 241 8.46 -4.95 7.10
CA TYR A 241 8.49 -4.49 5.70
C TYR A 241 7.95 -5.55 4.74
N VAL A 242 7.56 -5.09 3.56
CA VAL A 242 7.09 -5.97 2.48
C VAL A 242 7.47 -5.36 1.12
N HIS A 243 7.82 -6.22 0.17
CA HIS A 243 8.10 -5.79 -1.20
C HIS A 243 6.83 -5.36 -1.93
N VAL A 244 6.91 -4.26 -2.69
CA VAL A 244 5.75 -3.70 -3.43
C VAL A 244 5.14 -4.69 -4.41
N ASP A 245 5.94 -5.58 -5.01
CA ASP A 245 5.45 -6.62 -5.90
C ASP A 245 4.58 -7.64 -5.17
N ASP A 246 4.93 -8.00 -3.93
CA ASP A 246 4.15 -8.95 -3.14
C ASP A 246 2.82 -8.31 -2.70
N VAL A 247 2.84 -7.01 -2.38
CA VAL A 247 1.62 -6.25 -2.10
C VAL A 247 0.71 -6.23 -3.34
N ALA A 248 1.26 -5.97 -4.52
CA ALA A 248 0.50 -5.96 -5.77
C ALA A 248 -0.08 -7.35 -6.10
N LYS A 249 0.74 -8.41 -5.98
CA LYS A 249 0.31 -9.81 -6.16
C LYS A 249 -0.81 -10.19 -5.19
N ALA A 250 -0.71 -9.78 -3.92
CA ALA A 250 -1.75 -10.07 -2.93
C ALA A 250 -3.07 -9.35 -3.26
N HIS A 251 -3.03 -8.10 -3.73
CA HIS A 251 -4.23 -7.38 -4.17
C HIS A 251 -4.89 -8.08 -5.36
N VAL A 252 -4.14 -8.38 -6.42
CA VAL A 252 -4.69 -9.00 -7.62
C VAL A 252 -5.05 -10.48 -7.36
N GLY A 253 -4.21 -11.23 -6.65
CA GLY A 253 -4.47 -12.60 -6.24
C GLY A 253 -5.75 -12.75 -5.41
N SER A 254 -6.07 -11.74 -4.60
CA SER A 254 -7.32 -11.71 -3.82
C SER A 254 -8.59 -11.68 -4.69
N LEU A 255 -8.48 -11.35 -5.98
CA LEU A 255 -9.61 -11.42 -6.92
C LEU A 255 -9.97 -12.86 -7.31
N SER A 256 -9.10 -13.83 -7.02
CA SER A 256 -9.33 -15.25 -7.32
C SER A 256 -10.67 -15.74 -6.76
N PRO A 257 -11.43 -16.53 -7.54
CA PRO A 257 -12.65 -17.18 -7.04
C PRO A 257 -12.42 -18.13 -5.86
N SER A 258 -11.19 -18.62 -5.67
CA SER A 258 -10.84 -19.50 -4.54
C SER A 258 -10.78 -18.78 -3.18
N ILE A 259 -10.60 -17.45 -3.18
CA ILE A 259 -10.61 -16.65 -1.96
C ILE A 259 -12.04 -16.12 -1.77
N THR A 260 -12.77 -16.71 -0.84
CA THR A 260 -14.19 -16.42 -0.59
C THR A 260 -14.41 -15.85 0.80
N GLY A 261 -15.52 -15.14 0.98
CA GLY A 261 -15.90 -14.50 2.24
C GLY A 261 -15.05 -13.26 2.58
N ASN A 262 -15.41 -12.65 3.69
CA ASN A 262 -14.64 -11.49 4.19
C ASN A 262 -13.36 -11.98 4.86
N GLN A 263 -12.23 -11.48 4.41
CA GLN A 263 -10.90 -11.92 4.87
C GLN A 263 -9.94 -10.76 5.09
N SER A 264 -8.91 -11.02 5.89
CA SER A 264 -7.78 -10.10 6.12
C SER A 264 -6.46 -10.84 5.94
N PHE A 265 -5.47 -10.14 5.36
CA PHE A 265 -4.11 -10.64 5.15
C PHE A 265 -3.10 -9.62 5.64
N LEU A 266 -2.22 -10.03 6.56
CA LEU A 266 -1.09 -9.22 7.03
C LEU A 266 0.11 -9.50 6.13
N LEU A 267 0.62 -8.46 5.48
CA LEU A 267 1.76 -8.54 4.58
C LEU A 267 2.98 -7.88 5.24
N SER A 268 3.84 -8.70 5.77
CA SER A 268 5.10 -8.28 6.38
C SER A 268 6.12 -9.41 6.25
N ASN A 269 7.34 -9.10 5.90
CA ASN A 269 8.40 -10.07 6.03
C ASN A 269 8.85 -10.09 7.51
N THR A 270 8.84 -11.28 8.10
CA THR A 270 9.26 -11.54 9.49
C THR A 270 10.33 -12.63 9.55
N GLY A 271 10.67 -13.22 8.40
CA GLY A 271 11.52 -14.42 8.35
C GLY A 271 12.98 -14.16 8.68
N ASP A 272 13.48 -12.96 8.41
CA ASP A 272 14.92 -12.69 8.42
C ASP A 272 15.36 -11.81 9.61
N GLU A 273 14.43 -11.30 10.42
CA GLU A 273 14.71 -10.35 11.53
C GLU A 273 15.70 -9.24 11.14
N ALA A 274 15.73 -8.86 9.83
CA ALA A 274 16.70 -7.92 9.33
C ALA A 274 16.46 -6.53 9.94
N ALA A 275 17.51 -5.97 10.52
CA ALA A 275 17.49 -4.62 11.05
C ALA A 275 17.55 -3.59 9.91
N TRP A 276 17.02 -2.39 10.14
CA TRP A 276 17.13 -1.31 9.16
C TRP A 276 18.58 -1.04 8.72
N GLU A 277 19.54 -1.22 9.65
CA GLU A 277 20.96 -0.99 9.39
C GLU A 277 21.62 -2.07 8.52
N ASP A 278 21.00 -3.24 8.36
CA ASP A 278 21.49 -4.29 7.45
C ASP A 278 21.48 -3.84 6.00
N ALA A 279 20.68 -2.82 5.66
CA ALA A 279 20.73 -2.16 4.37
C ALA A 279 22.13 -1.71 3.97
N LYS A 280 22.98 -1.32 4.95
CA LYS A 280 24.38 -0.91 4.69
C LYS A 280 25.23 -2.05 4.17
N GLN A 281 25.10 -3.25 4.75
CA GLN A 281 25.86 -4.43 4.33
C GLN A 281 25.38 -4.92 2.96
N ILE A 282 24.07 -4.89 2.73
CA ILE A 282 23.44 -5.24 1.45
C ILE A 282 23.99 -4.30 0.35
N VAL A 283 23.95 -2.99 0.59
CA VAL A 283 24.40 -1.98 -0.36
C VAL A 283 25.92 -2.09 -0.62
N ALA A 284 26.73 -2.31 0.42
CA ALA A 284 28.16 -2.50 0.26
C ALA A 284 28.50 -3.73 -0.61
N ARG A 285 27.70 -4.79 -0.54
CA ARG A 285 27.86 -6.02 -1.31
C ARG A 285 27.40 -5.86 -2.77
N HIS A 286 26.25 -5.23 -3.01
CA HIS A 286 25.65 -5.14 -4.34
C HIS A 286 26.10 -3.91 -5.15
N PHE A 287 26.50 -2.83 -4.47
CA PHE A 287 26.86 -1.55 -5.10
C PHE A 287 28.21 -0.98 -4.58
N PRO A 288 29.27 -1.81 -4.51
CA PRO A 288 30.55 -1.41 -3.89
C PRO A 288 31.18 -0.17 -4.55
N GLU A 289 31.05 -0.04 -5.87
CA GLU A 289 31.61 1.12 -6.59
C GLU A 289 30.84 2.41 -6.28
N ALA A 290 29.51 2.35 -6.13
CA ALA A 290 28.73 3.53 -5.76
C ALA A 290 29.06 4.00 -4.33
N VAL A 291 29.32 3.08 -3.41
CA VAL A 291 29.78 3.41 -2.05
C VAL A 291 31.19 4.02 -2.10
N LYS A 292 32.12 3.41 -2.82
CA LYS A 292 33.49 3.90 -2.97
C LYS A 292 33.58 5.30 -3.61
N GLN A 293 32.69 5.59 -4.56
CA GLN A 293 32.59 6.90 -5.21
C GLN A 293 31.84 7.94 -4.36
N GLY A 294 31.33 7.58 -3.20
CA GLY A 294 30.56 8.49 -2.33
C GLY A 294 29.16 8.81 -2.86
N LEU A 295 28.67 8.09 -3.89
CA LEU A 295 27.30 8.24 -4.38
C LEU A 295 26.29 7.78 -3.35
N LEU A 296 26.67 6.80 -2.53
CA LEU A 296 25.93 6.25 -1.40
C LEU A 296 26.84 6.35 -0.17
N PRO A 297 26.65 7.33 0.73
CA PRO A 297 27.47 7.50 1.94
C PRO A 297 27.50 6.25 2.82
N ASN A 298 26.39 5.52 2.92
CA ASN A 298 26.26 4.21 3.56
C ASN A 298 26.71 4.16 5.03
N ASN A 299 26.52 5.27 5.75
CA ASN A 299 27.00 5.48 7.12
C ASN A 299 25.94 5.99 8.10
N GLY A 300 24.66 5.98 7.72
CA GLY A 300 23.57 6.38 8.59
C GLY A 300 23.26 5.32 9.67
N THR A 301 22.36 5.68 10.57
CA THR A 301 21.90 4.81 11.66
C THR A 301 20.38 4.85 11.82
N GLN A 302 19.78 3.68 12.10
CA GLN A 302 18.37 3.55 12.42
C GLN A 302 18.18 2.36 13.34
N PRO A 303 18.01 2.58 14.66
CA PRO A 303 17.72 1.51 15.60
C PRO A 303 16.43 0.76 15.21
N SER A 304 16.45 -0.56 15.39
CA SER A 304 15.34 -1.43 15.04
C SER A 304 14.67 -2.02 16.27
N GLU A 305 13.33 -2.05 16.24
CA GLU A 305 12.51 -2.87 17.14
C GLU A 305 11.88 -4.00 16.33
N PHE A 306 11.54 -5.09 17.00
CA PHE A 306 10.96 -6.27 16.37
C PHE A 306 9.66 -6.66 17.06
N ALA A 307 8.70 -7.13 16.27
CA ALA A 307 7.45 -7.71 16.74
C ALA A 307 7.21 -9.03 16.02
N THR A 308 6.67 -10.01 16.73
CA THR A 308 6.33 -11.29 16.12
C THR A 308 5.02 -11.15 15.38
N LEU A 309 5.05 -11.40 14.05
CA LEU A 309 3.89 -11.33 13.18
C LEU A 309 3.62 -12.71 12.57
N ASP A 310 2.38 -13.17 12.63
CA ASP A 310 1.97 -14.39 11.94
C ASP A 310 1.45 -14.04 10.54
N ILE A 311 2.25 -14.39 9.55
CA ILE A 311 1.94 -14.22 8.13
C ILE A 311 1.67 -15.54 7.42
N LYS A 312 1.58 -16.64 8.17
CA LYS A 312 1.42 -17.96 7.58
C LYS A 312 0.24 -18.04 6.61
N LYS A 313 -0.91 -17.49 6.98
CA LYS A 313 -2.08 -17.42 6.10
C LYS A 313 -1.78 -16.68 4.79
N THR A 314 -0.99 -15.61 4.87
CA THR A 314 -0.60 -14.81 3.70
C THR A 314 0.30 -15.62 2.77
N GLU A 315 1.33 -16.28 3.31
CA GLU A 315 2.24 -17.09 2.51
C GLU A 315 1.58 -18.36 1.95
N ASP A 316 0.72 -19.02 2.72
CA ASP A 316 -0.07 -20.16 2.24
C ASP A 316 -1.00 -19.76 1.07
N THR A 317 -1.43 -18.49 1.02
CA THR A 317 -2.37 -18.00 -0.01
C THR A 317 -1.67 -17.42 -1.23
N PHE A 318 -0.63 -16.62 -1.04
CA PHE A 318 0.01 -15.83 -2.11
C PHE A 318 1.45 -16.25 -2.44
N GLY A 319 2.00 -17.22 -1.68
CA GLY A 319 3.39 -17.65 -1.78
C GLY A 319 4.32 -16.89 -0.86
N LYS A 320 5.57 -17.33 -0.77
CA LYS A 320 6.60 -16.72 0.06
C LYS A 320 6.86 -15.27 -0.37
N LEU A 321 6.94 -14.38 0.62
CA LEU A 321 7.25 -12.97 0.40
C LEU A 321 8.75 -12.76 0.14
N GLN A 322 9.08 -11.75 -0.65
CA GLN A 322 10.45 -11.34 -0.92
C GLN A 322 11.10 -10.76 0.35
N ASP A 323 12.41 -10.95 0.49
CA ASP A 323 13.18 -10.56 1.65
C ASP A 323 13.56 -9.06 1.66
N PHE A 324 14.20 -8.64 2.74
CA PHE A 324 14.70 -7.27 2.91
C PHE A 324 15.76 -6.90 1.88
N GLU A 325 16.60 -7.87 1.51
CA GLU A 325 17.65 -7.67 0.50
C GLU A 325 17.05 -7.28 -0.85
N ALA A 326 16.01 -7.99 -1.31
CA ALA A 326 15.32 -7.68 -2.55
C ALA A 326 14.76 -6.24 -2.56
N ILE A 327 14.19 -5.79 -1.43
CA ILE A 327 13.67 -4.43 -1.27
C ILE A 327 14.80 -3.41 -1.40
N VAL A 328 15.88 -3.57 -0.61
CA VAL A 328 16.99 -2.62 -0.56
C VAL A 328 17.71 -2.54 -1.91
N VAL A 329 17.98 -3.68 -2.55
CA VAL A 329 18.61 -3.75 -3.86
C VAL A 329 17.75 -3.06 -4.92
N GLY A 330 16.44 -3.35 -4.95
CA GLY A 330 15.51 -2.76 -5.91
C GLY A 330 15.42 -1.24 -5.81
N ILE A 331 15.31 -0.71 -4.58
CA ILE A 331 15.24 0.73 -4.34
C ILE A 331 16.57 1.41 -4.66
N THR A 332 17.68 0.85 -4.20
CA THR A 332 19.03 1.43 -4.43
C THR A 332 19.39 1.47 -5.90
N LYS A 333 19.09 0.40 -6.64
CA LYS A 333 19.27 0.36 -8.09
C LYS A 333 18.49 1.49 -8.78
N HIS A 334 17.21 1.63 -8.43
CA HIS A 334 16.36 2.68 -9.00
C HIS A 334 16.85 4.09 -8.64
N TYR A 335 17.32 4.31 -7.42
CA TYR A 335 17.94 5.57 -7.01
C TYR A 335 19.17 5.92 -7.87
N LEU A 336 20.04 4.94 -8.12
CA LEU A 336 21.24 5.14 -8.93
C LEU A 336 20.94 5.34 -10.42
N GLU A 337 19.84 4.77 -10.94
CA GLU A 337 19.39 5.00 -12.34
C GLU A 337 18.93 6.46 -12.57
N LEU A 338 18.53 7.17 -11.53
CA LEU A 338 18.04 8.54 -11.60
C LEU A 338 19.10 9.60 -11.22
N LYS A 339 20.26 9.16 -10.72
CA LYS A 339 21.38 10.03 -10.33
C LYS A 339 22.36 10.27 -11.47
#